data_7e27e59470db1652cec68f0cd92870c5
#
_entry.id   7e27e59470db1652cec68f0cd92870c5
#
_cell.length_a   1.000
_cell.length_b   1.000
_cell.length_c   1.000
_cell.angle_alpha   90.00
_cell.angle_beta   90.00
_cell.angle_gamma   90.00
#
_symmetry.space_group_name_H-M   'P 1'
#
loop_
_entity.id
_entity.type
_entity.pdbx_description
1 polymer ?
#
loop_
_entity_poly.entity_id
_entity_poly.type
_entity_poly.pdbx_seq_one_letter_code
_entity_poly.pdbx_strand_id
1 'polypeptide(L)'
;MLCQIQISFNAFNVSIEGLVEDLGIPATSVGLALTTSTFAMAGFVLLGARVGAKIGPRRALHIGMVGPTVAAVTIALTNQGWMLFAVQALNGATLALAAPALTVVIASSYKGKQQGQAIGFLASAIPLAQVISLLLAGALASSVGWRWSFVLLSVIGIVNLILVGRLAPIEPRPEVVIDWRGAALSSVGIILVSAGFSFLNSWGLLEASPQAPFDLAGLSPVLPLIVVGVVLIHAFFRSTRRRMDDGQPVLFSLDVLRSTQERSIVACMALMLFIGTATSFLLPLYMQVVQGLSGFRTSLSIVPYTLSIFLANTQVSRLYDKFSPARITRVAFFFVFAALTLIAFTIRNDWSQFAVVIGLVTLGLAQGCIVALVFNKLLMSNPKELAGDVGAFRGLTHNISGSIGIAVGTAIAVSLLGGIVARDAVASPAFSPKLVQQVNFDNANFITNDQLKVVLKDKGATGAEADAAIEIFADARLRALRTTIMMLAALALLGLVPAGKMPDFREPNLTVEDEEGLTLATPSPS
;
A
#
# COMPACT_ATOMS: atom_id res chain seq x y z
N MET A 1 9.06 -3.16 14.39
CA MET A 1 9.25 -2.41 13.13
C MET A 1 7.95 -2.22 12.36
N LEU A 2 7.34 -3.26 11.77
CA LEU A 2 6.10 -3.10 10.97
C LEU A 2 4.96 -2.52 11.78
N CYS A 3 4.79 -2.94 13.05
CA CYS A 3 3.83 -2.34 13.96
C CYS A 3 4.06 -0.83 14.16
N GLN A 4 5.32 -0.39 14.31
CA GLN A 4 5.65 1.02 14.45
C GLN A 4 5.25 1.84 13.22
N ILE A 5 5.47 1.30 12.02
CA ILE A 5 5.07 1.94 10.75
C ILE A 5 3.54 2.13 10.71
N GLN A 6 2.79 1.08 11.03
CA GLN A 6 1.32 1.12 10.98
C GLN A 6 0.72 2.02 12.07
N ILE A 7 1.31 2.01 13.27
CA ILE A 7 0.88 2.90 14.35
C ILE A 7 1.17 4.36 13.97
N SER A 8 2.33 4.66 13.37
CA SER A 8 2.66 6.00 12.91
C SER A 8 1.62 6.52 11.90
N PHE A 9 1.28 5.70 10.91
CA PHE A 9 0.29 6.05 9.90
C PHE A 9 -1.08 6.35 10.52
N ASN A 10 -1.57 5.47 11.39
CA ASN A 10 -2.87 5.63 12.03
C ASN A 10 -2.90 6.76 13.07
N ALA A 11 -1.80 6.99 13.80
CA ALA A 11 -1.68 8.11 14.73
C ALA A 11 -1.86 9.45 14.01
N PHE A 12 -1.29 9.63 12.81
CA PHE A 12 -1.54 10.82 12.01
C PHE A 12 -3.01 10.96 11.62
N ASN A 13 -3.63 9.87 11.12
CA ASN A 13 -5.02 9.90 10.65
C ASN A 13 -6.03 10.25 11.74
N VAL A 14 -5.84 9.76 12.97
CA VAL A 14 -6.73 10.06 14.09
C VAL A 14 -6.38 11.37 14.80
N SER A 15 -5.21 11.95 14.54
CA SER A 15 -4.71 13.17 15.17
C SER A 15 -4.86 14.42 14.29
N ILE A 16 -5.48 14.31 13.12
CA ILE A 16 -5.58 15.42 12.15
C ILE A 16 -6.17 16.68 12.82
N GLU A 17 -7.27 16.55 13.53
CA GLU A 17 -7.96 17.65 14.19
C GLU A 17 -7.01 18.36 15.19
N GLY A 18 -6.41 17.62 16.11
CA GLY A 18 -5.48 18.17 17.07
C GLY A 18 -4.19 18.75 16.47
N LEU A 19 -3.69 18.16 15.38
CA LEU A 19 -2.53 18.69 14.64
C LEU A 19 -2.87 20.02 13.95
N VAL A 20 -4.06 20.14 13.36
CA VAL A 20 -4.55 21.37 12.73
C VAL A 20 -4.71 22.48 13.78
N GLU A 21 -5.34 22.17 14.91
CA GLU A 21 -5.62 23.13 15.97
C GLU A 21 -4.33 23.61 16.65
N ASP A 22 -3.47 22.69 17.08
CA ASP A 22 -2.27 23.02 17.86
C ASP A 22 -1.11 23.61 17.03
N LEU A 23 -0.99 23.21 15.76
CA LEU A 23 0.11 23.65 14.89
C LEU A 23 -0.30 24.77 13.93
N GLY A 24 -1.60 25.12 13.87
CA GLY A 24 -2.12 26.18 13.00
C GLY A 24 -1.95 25.89 11.50
N ILE A 25 -1.96 24.61 11.08
CA ILE A 25 -1.75 24.20 9.69
C ILE A 25 -3.04 23.63 9.08
N PRO A 26 -3.27 23.77 7.77
CA PRO A 26 -4.42 23.15 7.13
C PRO A 26 -4.39 21.61 7.24
N ALA A 27 -5.54 20.97 7.30
CA ALA A 27 -5.67 19.51 7.31
C ALA A 27 -5.00 18.84 6.09
N THR A 28 -5.02 19.50 4.94
CA THR A 28 -4.33 19.08 3.73
C THR A 28 -2.82 18.98 3.93
N SER A 29 -2.22 19.87 4.72
CA SER A 29 -0.79 19.84 5.05
C SER A 29 -0.42 18.63 5.91
N VAL A 30 -1.29 18.19 6.81
CA VAL A 30 -1.08 16.96 7.61
C VAL A 30 -1.04 15.73 6.68
N GLY A 31 -1.98 15.63 5.75
CA GLY A 31 -1.99 14.58 4.73
C GLY A 31 -0.74 14.60 3.84
N LEU A 32 -0.30 15.79 3.41
CA LEU A 32 0.92 15.96 2.63
C LEU A 32 2.18 15.53 3.41
N ALA A 33 2.27 15.86 4.69
CA ALA A 33 3.38 15.41 5.52
C ALA A 33 3.45 13.88 5.60
N LEU A 34 2.31 13.20 5.74
CA LEU A 34 2.24 11.75 5.75
C LEU A 34 2.69 11.13 4.41
N THR A 35 2.22 11.69 3.29
CA THR A 35 2.62 11.22 1.96
C THR A 35 4.09 11.46 1.66
N THR A 36 4.73 12.48 2.25
CA THR A 36 6.16 12.74 2.14
C THR A 36 7.00 11.55 2.62
N SER A 37 6.61 10.90 3.72
CA SER A 37 7.27 9.68 4.20
C SER A 37 7.15 8.52 3.21
N THR A 38 5.97 8.34 2.62
CA THR A 38 5.72 7.29 1.64
C THR A 38 6.54 7.49 0.36
N PHE A 39 6.61 8.73 -0.13
CA PHE A 39 7.42 9.07 -1.31
C PHE A 39 8.91 8.87 -1.05
N ALA A 40 9.40 9.33 0.09
CA ALA A 40 10.80 9.14 0.47
C ALA A 40 11.14 7.64 0.60
N MET A 41 10.28 6.85 1.24
CA MET A 41 10.47 5.40 1.36
C MET A 41 10.48 4.73 -0.02
N ALA A 42 9.51 5.02 -0.89
CA ALA A 42 9.42 4.43 -2.21
C ALA A 42 10.63 4.81 -3.09
N GLY A 43 11.02 6.08 -3.09
CA GLY A 43 12.13 6.58 -3.87
C GLY A 43 13.47 6.00 -3.46
N PHE A 44 13.72 5.89 -2.15
CA PHE A 44 15.02 5.47 -1.65
C PHE A 44 15.17 3.97 -1.39
N VAL A 45 14.14 3.13 -1.59
CA VAL A 45 14.18 1.70 -1.23
C VAL A 45 15.25 0.92 -2.01
N LEU A 46 15.48 1.22 -3.29
CA LEU A 46 16.51 0.57 -4.09
C LEU A 46 17.92 0.99 -3.64
N LEU A 47 18.12 2.28 -3.38
CA LEU A 47 19.36 2.80 -2.81
C LEU A 47 19.60 2.21 -1.42
N GLY A 48 18.53 2.13 -0.59
CA GLY A 48 18.57 1.56 0.74
C GLY A 48 19.04 0.11 0.77
N ALA A 49 18.67 -0.70 -0.23
CA ALA A 49 19.15 -2.07 -0.35
C ALA A 49 20.69 -2.13 -0.55
N ARG A 50 21.25 -1.28 -1.39
CA ARG A 50 22.72 -1.23 -1.65
C ARG A 50 23.48 -0.67 -0.47
N VAL A 51 22.99 0.43 0.11
CA VAL A 51 23.56 0.98 1.35
C VAL A 51 23.52 -0.05 2.46
N GLY A 52 22.37 -0.73 2.64
CA GLY A 52 22.21 -1.78 3.65
C GLY A 52 23.13 -2.96 3.46
N ALA A 53 23.39 -3.40 2.21
CA ALA A 53 24.37 -4.43 1.91
C ALA A 53 25.80 -3.98 2.27
N LYS A 54 26.16 -2.72 1.96
CA LYS A 54 27.50 -2.15 2.20
C LYS A 54 27.81 -2.00 3.68
N ILE A 55 26.86 -1.52 4.50
CA ILE A 55 27.08 -1.25 5.95
C ILE A 55 26.72 -2.46 6.83
N GLY A 56 26.07 -3.46 6.27
CA GLY A 56 25.56 -4.66 6.93
C GLY A 56 24.08 -4.53 7.36
N PRO A 57 23.31 -5.62 7.22
CA PRO A 57 21.84 -5.60 7.47
C PRO A 57 21.46 -5.15 8.88
N ARG A 58 22.20 -5.55 9.91
CA ARG A 58 21.95 -5.12 11.29
C ARG A 58 22.07 -3.61 11.48
N ARG A 59 23.14 -2.99 10.91
CA ARG A 59 23.33 -1.52 10.97
C ARG A 59 22.25 -0.81 10.15
N ALA A 60 21.89 -1.35 8.99
CA ALA A 60 20.83 -0.80 8.16
C ALA A 60 19.46 -0.81 8.87
N LEU A 61 19.13 -1.90 9.59
CA LEU A 61 17.93 -1.97 10.44
C LEU A 61 17.98 -0.96 11.59
N HIS A 62 19.14 -0.78 12.24
CA HIS A 62 19.31 0.23 13.29
C HIS A 62 19.02 1.63 12.76
N ILE A 63 19.67 2.05 11.68
CA ILE A 63 19.44 3.36 11.04
C ILE A 63 17.97 3.48 10.61
N GLY A 64 17.41 2.42 10.02
CA GLY A 64 16.01 2.37 9.62
C GLY A 64 15.01 2.54 10.77
N MET A 65 15.40 2.23 12.00
CA MET A 65 14.55 2.40 13.19
C MET A 65 14.82 3.73 13.92
N VAL A 66 16.00 4.32 13.76
CA VAL A 66 16.31 5.65 14.34
C VAL A 66 15.38 6.72 13.74
N GLY A 67 15.20 6.76 12.42
CA GLY A 67 14.37 7.76 11.77
C GLY A 67 12.93 7.81 12.27
N PRO A 68 12.17 6.70 12.25
CA PRO A 68 10.82 6.65 12.81
C PRO A 68 10.74 7.03 14.28
N THR A 69 11.77 6.66 15.07
CA THR A 69 11.82 6.99 16.50
C THR A 69 12.05 8.48 16.70
N VAL A 70 13.02 9.07 15.99
CA VAL A 70 13.28 10.52 16.01
C VAL A 70 12.05 11.30 15.52
N ALA A 71 11.42 10.83 14.43
CA ALA A 71 10.20 11.47 13.93
C ALA A 71 9.10 11.48 14.99
N ALA A 72 8.86 10.35 15.65
CA ALA A 72 7.83 10.25 16.69
C ALA A 72 8.12 11.20 17.88
N VAL A 73 9.37 11.23 18.37
CA VAL A 73 9.78 12.14 19.45
C VAL A 73 9.61 13.60 19.03
N THR A 74 10.07 13.97 17.83
CA THR A 74 9.97 15.35 17.35
C THR A 74 8.51 15.77 17.18
N ILE A 75 7.65 14.91 16.63
CA ILE A 75 6.23 15.23 16.46
C ILE A 75 5.53 15.38 17.80
N ALA A 76 5.84 14.54 18.80
CA ALA A 76 5.29 14.66 20.15
C ALA A 76 5.61 16.00 20.82
N LEU A 77 6.77 16.58 20.51
CA LEU A 77 7.31 17.78 21.16
C LEU A 77 7.17 19.07 20.33
N THR A 78 6.93 18.97 19.02
CA THR A 78 6.91 20.13 18.14
C THR A 78 5.66 20.99 18.29
N ASN A 79 5.86 22.30 18.10
CA ASN A 79 4.79 23.29 17.91
C ASN A 79 4.90 23.98 16.53
N GLN A 80 5.69 23.43 15.61
CA GLN A 80 5.94 24.02 14.29
C GLN A 80 5.53 23.05 13.17
N GLY A 81 4.56 23.45 12.34
CA GLY A 81 4.01 22.60 11.28
C GLY A 81 5.01 22.14 10.21
N TRP A 82 6.03 22.97 9.86
CA TRP A 82 7.04 22.58 8.87
C TRP A 82 7.91 21.39 9.32
N MET A 83 8.09 21.20 10.65
CA MET A 83 8.84 20.07 11.19
C MET A 83 8.21 18.73 10.81
N LEU A 84 6.89 18.66 10.65
CA LEU A 84 6.21 17.43 10.22
C LEU A 84 6.77 16.92 8.88
N PHE A 85 7.00 17.82 7.93
CA PHE A 85 7.53 17.46 6.62
C PHE A 85 8.97 16.97 6.71
N ALA A 86 9.81 17.69 7.44
CA ALA A 86 11.23 17.36 7.60
C ALA A 86 11.42 15.99 8.26
N VAL A 87 10.71 15.72 9.36
CA VAL A 87 10.85 14.45 10.07
C VAL A 87 10.16 13.30 9.35
N GLN A 88 9.12 13.55 8.56
CA GLN A 88 8.48 12.52 7.74
C GLN A 88 9.34 12.17 6.52
N ALA A 89 10.04 13.12 5.91
CA ALA A 89 11.03 12.83 4.88
C ALA A 89 12.17 11.95 5.44
N LEU A 90 12.69 12.29 6.63
CA LEU A 90 13.70 11.49 7.33
C LEU A 90 13.18 10.09 7.67
N ASN A 91 11.96 9.99 8.19
CA ASN A 91 11.29 8.73 8.49
C ASN A 91 11.24 7.82 7.25
N GLY A 92 10.73 8.32 6.13
CA GLY A 92 10.64 7.55 4.90
C GLY A 92 12.00 7.13 4.35
N ALA A 93 12.97 8.05 4.31
CA ALA A 93 14.31 7.78 3.80
C ALA A 93 15.05 6.71 4.64
N THR A 94 14.91 6.73 5.96
CA THR A 94 15.53 5.73 6.84
C THR A 94 14.79 4.39 6.78
N LEU A 95 13.47 4.37 6.73
CA LEU A 95 12.68 3.14 6.55
C LEU A 95 13.01 2.43 5.24
N ALA A 96 13.43 3.15 4.21
CA ALA A 96 13.87 2.57 2.95
C ALA A 96 15.06 1.60 3.09
N LEU A 97 15.90 1.75 4.13
CA LEU A 97 16.98 0.82 4.44
C LEU A 97 16.45 -0.43 5.18
N ALA A 98 15.41 -0.26 5.98
CA ALA A 98 14.95 -1.32 6.89
C ALA A 98 14.26 -2.49 6.17
N ALA A 99 13.44 -2.22 5.15
CA ALA A 99 12.68 -3.28 4.47
C ALA A 99 13.58 -4.30 3.72
N PRO A 100 14.55 -3.87 2.89
CA PRO A 100 15.50 -4.79 2.26
C PRO A 100 16.38 -5.52 3.28
N ALA A 101 16.86 -4.81 4.31
CA ALA A 101 17.70 -5.41 5.35
C ALA A 101 16.97 -6.50 6.12
N LEU A 102 15.68 -6.32 6.43
CA LEU A 102 14.87 -7.34 7.09
C LEU A 102 14.71 -8.60 6.21
N THR A 103 14.56 -8.42 4.90
CA THR A 103 14.50 -9.54 3.94
C THR A 103 15.80 -10.34 3.94
N VAL A 104 16.96 -9.65 3.97
CA VAL A 104 18.28 -10.31 4.06
C VAL A 104 18.41 -11.08 5.37
N VAL A 105 17.99 -10.50 6.50
CA VAL A 105 18.01 -11.18 7.80
C VAL A 105 17.18 -12.48 7.76
N ILE A 106 15.98 -12.45 7.18
CA ILE A 106 15.14 -13.65 7.05
C ILE A 106 15.82 -14.69 6.15
N ALA A 107 16.31 -14.27 4.98
CA ALA A 107 16.95 -15.17 4.01
C ALA A 107 18.23 -15.82 4.54
N SER A 108 18.97 -15.13 5.42
CA SER A 108 20.20 -15.65 6.02
C SER A 108 19.95 -16.54 7.25
N SER A 109 18.82 -16.32 7.97
CA SER A 109 18.54 -17.02 9.25
C SER A 109 17.65 -18.25 9.09
N TYR A 110 16.86 -18.32 8.01
CA TYR A 110 15.86 -19.38 7.80
C TYR A 110 15.97 -19.99 6.40
N LYS A 111 15.59 -21.28 6.27
CA LYS A 111 15.56 -22.02 5.01
C LYS A 111 14.22 -22.74 4.83
N GLY A 112 13.85 -23.05 3.58
CA GLY A 112 12.70 -23.88 3.23
C GLY A 112 11.41 -23.49 3.94
N LYS A 113 10.77 -24.41 4.60
CA LYS A 113 9.48 -24.23 5.30
C LYS A 113 9.55 -23.17 6.43
N GLN A 114 10.66 -23.11 7.16
CA GLN A 114 10.86 -22.10 8.22
C GLN A 114 10.94 -20.68 7.64
N GLN A 115 11.59 -20.51 6.49
CA GLN A 115 11.62 -19.24 5.78
C GLN A 115 10.21 -18.81 5.34
N GLY A 116 9.42 -19.75 4.80
CA GLY A 116 8.02 -19.49 4.46
C GLY A 116 7.18 -19.06 5.66
N GLN A 117 7.37 -19.70 6.81
CA GLN A 117 6.72 -19.31 8.06
C GLN A 117 7.15 -17.92 8.53
N ALA A 118 8.45 -17.61 8.52
CA ALA A 118 8.97 -16.31 8.91
C ALA A 118 8.43 -15.19 8.02
N ILE A 119 8.32 -15.42 6.71
CA ILE A 119 7.71 -14.48 5.77
C ILE A 119 6.21 -14.35 6.03
N GLY A 120 5.52 -15.45 6.33
CA GLY A 120 4.10 -15.43 6.71
C GLY A 120 3.85 -14.58 7.96
N PHE A 121 4.67 -14.74 9.00
CA PHE A 121 4.62 -13.90 10.20
C PHE A 121 4.92 -12.42 9.89
N LEU A 122 5.92 -12.14 9.04
CA LEU A 122 6.24 -10.78 8.60
C LEU A 122 5.05 -10.12 7.89
N ALA A 123 4.43 -10.85 6.96
CA ALA A 123 3.28 -10.35 6.21
C ALA A 123 2.04 -10.15 7.10
N SER A 124 1.84 -11.03 8.10
CA SER A 124 0.71 -10.97 9.02
C SER A 124 0.84 -9.88 10.09
N ALA A 125 2.05 -9.45 10.39
CA ALA A 125 2.28 -8.38 11.38
C ALA A 125 1.65 -7.05 10.94
N ILE A 126 1.56 -6.76 9.64
CA ILE A 126 1.01 -5.50 9.11
C ILE A 126 -0.50 -5.36 9.42
N PRO A 127 -1.39 -6.28 9.00
CA PRO A 127 -2.82 -6.15 9.28
C PRO A 127 -3.14 -6.21 10.78
N LEU A 128 -2.42 -7.02 11.55
CA LEU A 128 -2.61 -7.07 13.01
C LEU A 128 -2.25 -5.73 13.65
N ALA A 129 -1.09 -5.17 13.26
CA ALA A 129 -0.64 -3.87 13.74
C ALA A 129 -1.61 -2.75 13.34
N GLN A 130 -2.23 -2.83 12.18
CA GLN A 130 -3.20 -1.84 11.71
C GLN A 130 -4.43 -1.77 12.62
N VAL A 131 -5.00 -2.91 13.02
CA VAL A 131 -6.14 -2.96 13.95
C VAL A 131 -5.74 -2.43 15.32
N ILE A 132 -4.65 -2.95 15.89
CA ILE A 132 -4.18 -2.56 17.22
C ILE A 132 -3.85 -1.06 17.25
N SER A 133 -3.18 -0.56 16.22
CA SER A 133 -2.76 0.84 16.16
C SER A 133 -3.94 1.82 16.08
N LEU A 134 -4.96 1.46 15.32
CA LEU A 134 -6.12 2.34 15.16
C LEU A 134 -6.90 2.44 16.48
N LEU A 135 -7.05 1.32 17.20
CA LEU A 135 -7.70 1.29 18.51
C LEU A 135 -6.90 2.08 19.55
N LEU A 136 -5.57 1.86 19.61
CA LEU A 136 -4.70 2.55 20.57
C LEU A 136 -4.59 4.06 20.25
N ALA A 137 -4.34 4.41 19.01
CA ALA A 137 -4.21 5.81 18.61
C ALA A 137 -5.54 6.57 18.79
N GLY A 138 -6.67 5.95 18.44
CA GLY A 138 -8.00 6.54 18.64
C GLY A 138 -8.34 6.72 20.11
N ALA A 139 -8.04 5.73 20.97
CA ALA A 139 -8.27 5.82 22.40
C ALA A 139 -7.40 6.91 23.04
N LEU A 140 -6.12 6.99 22.69
CA LEU A 140 -5.20 8.02 23.22
C LEU A 140 -5.59 9.42 22.75
N ALA A 141 -5.87 9.60 21.47
CA ALA A 141 -6.26 10.90 20.92
C ALA A 141 -7.53 11.46 21.58
N SER A 142 -8.52 10.59 21.89
CA SER A 142 -9.78 11.01 22.50
C SER A 142 -9.73 11.19 24.02
N SER A 143 -8.80 10.53 24.73
CA SER A 143 -8.76 10.55 26.21
C SER A 143 -7.71 11.50 26.79
N VAL A 144 -6.49 11.51 26.23
CA VAL A 144 -5.33 12.26 26.79
C VAL A 144 -4.69 13.21 25.79
N GLY A 145 -5.14 13.20 24.54
CA GLY A 145 -4.66 14.06 23.46
C GLY A 145 -3.73 13.36 22.46
N TRP A 146 -3.66 13.92 21.28
CA TRP A 146 -2.98 13.32 20.12
C TRP A 146 -1.46 13.11 20.33
N ARG A 147 -0.80 13.98 21.11
CA ARG A 147 0.64 13.88 21.37
C ARG A 147 1.04 12.57 22.03
N TRP A 148 0.17 11.99 22.87
CA TRP A 148 0.42 10.73 23.55
C TRP A 148 0.51 9.52 22.59
N SER A 149 -0.14 9.59 21.43
CA SER A 149 0.04 8.58 20.39
C SER A 149 1.48 8.56 19.87
N PHE A 150 2.12 9.71 19.74
CA PHE A 150 3.52 9.83 19.31
C PHE A 150 4.51 9.54 20.44
N VAL A 151 4.16 9.81 21.70
CA VAL A 151 4.94 9.35 22.86
C VAL A 151 4.98 7.82 22.90
N LEU A 152 3.82 7.14 22.73
CA LEU A 152 3.75 5.68 22.64
C LEU A 152 4.62 5.15 21.49
N LEU A 153 4.56 5.78 20.33
CA LEU A 153 5.40 5.44 19.18
C LEU A 153 6.90 5.57 19.49
N SER A 154 7.27 6.59 20.24
CA SER A 154 8.66 6.81 20.67
C SER A 154 9.14 5.66 21.55
N VAL A 155 8.32 5.24 22.51
CA VAL A 155 8.62 4.10 23.40
C VAL A 155 8.78 2.81 22.58
N ILE A 156 7.85 2.53 21.66
CA ILE A 156 7.92 1.36 20.76
C ILE A 156 9.19 1.44 19.90
N GLY A 157 9.55 2.64 19.43
CA GLY A 157 10.77 2.87 18.66
C GLY A 157 12.03 2.53 19.44
N ILE A 158 12.13 2.99 20.69
CA ILE A 158 13.24 2.68 21.58
C ILE A 158 13.34 1.16 21.84
N VAL A 159 12.21 0.49 22.09
CA VAL A 159 12.18 -0.97 22.25
C VAL A 159 12.66 -1.67 20.97
N ASN A 160 12.24 -1.22 19.80
CA ASN A 160 12.71 -1.76 18.52
C ASN A 160 14.22 -1.58 18.34
N LEU A 161 14.79 -0.43 18.71
CA LEU A 161 16.23 -0.18 18.66
C LEU A 161 17.02 -1.14 19.57
N ILE A 162 16.52 -1.39 20.78
CA ILE A 162 17.12 -2.34 21.72
C ILE A 162 17.07 -3.77 21.14
N LEU A 163 15.93 -4.19 20.58
CA LEU A 163 15.76 -5.52 19.99
C LEU A 163 16.65 -5.72 18.76
N VAL A 164 16.75 -4.72 17.86
CA VAL A 164 17.66 -4.78 16.72
C VAL A 164 19.12 -4.86 17.18
N GLY A 165 19.46 -4.20 18.30
CA GLY A 165 20.79 -4.30 18.93
C GLY A 165 21.18 -5.71 19.38
N ARG A 166 20.19 -6.58 19.61
CA ARG A 166 20.42 -7.98 20.03
C ARG A 166 20.53 -8.97 18.86
N LEU A 167 20.24 -8.53 17.62
CA LEU A 167 20.40 -9.39 16.45
C LEU A 167 21.86 -9.77 16.24
N ALA A 168 22.10 -11.01 15.80
CA ALA A 168 23.43 -11.44 15.40
C ALA A 168 23.94 -10.57 14.24
N PRO A 169 25.23 -10.17 14.24
CA PRO A 169 25.80 -9.43 13.14
C PRO A 169 25.86 -10.32 11.89
N ILE A 170 25.40 -9.78 10.78
CA ILE A 170 25.60 -10.36 9.44
C ILE A 170 26.68 -9.53 8.79
N GLU A 171 27.65 -10.19 8.17
CA GLU A 171 28.82 -9.54 7.58
C GLU A 171 28.42 -8.48 6.54
N PRO A 172 28.98 -7.27 6.64
CA PRO A 172 28.79 -6.23 5.63
C PRO A 172 29.53 -6.63 4.35
N ARG A 173 29.11 -6.09 3.22
CA ARG A 173 29.76 -6.23 1.91
C ARG A 173 30.35 -4.88 1.48
N PRO A 174 31.51 -4.47 2.02
CA PRO A 174 32.08 -3.14 1.75
C PRO A 174 32.46 -2.92 0.29
N GLU A 175 32.68 -4.00 -0.47
CA GLU A 175 32.98 -4.02 -1.91
C GLU A 175 31.79 -3.57 -2.77
N VAL A 176 30.59 -3.46 -2.21
CA VAL A 176 29.40 -3.03 -2.96
C VAL A 176 29.57 -1.57 -3.41
N VAL A 177 29.62 -1.40 -4.72
CA VAL A 177 29.65 -0.08 -5.38
C VAL A 177 28.22 0.41 -5.61
N ILE A 178 27.97 1.67 -5.30
CA ILE A 178 26.64 2.29 -5.47
C ILE A 178 26.60 3.02 -6.81
N ASP A 179 25.65 2.66 -7.65
CA ASP A 179 25.33 3.39 -8.88
C ASP A 179 24.49 4.65 -8.53
N TRP A 180 25.19 5.76 -8.30
CA TRP A 180 24.53 7.04 -7.96
C TRP A 180 23.64 7.57 -9.07
N ARG A 181 23.99 7.33 -10.35
CA ARG A 181 23.15 7.72 -11.50
C ARG A 181 21.86 6.91 -11.52
N GLY A 182 21.96 5.60 -11.37
CA GLY A 182 20.79 4.73 -11.24
C GLY A 182 19.94 5.10 -10.02
N ALA A 183 20.57 5.42 -8.89
CA ALA A 183 19.88 5.87 -7.69
C ALA A 183 19.07 7.16 -7.94
N ALA A 184 19.68 8.17 -8.56
CA ALA A 184 18.98 9.43 -8.87
C ALA A 184 17.80 9.21 -9.83
N LEU A 185 18.02 8.47 -10.94
CA LEU A 185 16.97 8.20 -11.93
C LEU A 185 15.80 7.42 -11.32
N SER A 186 16.08 6.37 -10.55
CA SER A 186 15.02 5.57 -9.92
C SER A 186 14.32 6.34 -8.82
N SER A 187 15.04 7.02 -7.92
CA SER A 187 14.43 7.75 -6.79
C SER A 187 13.53 8.88 -7.28
N VAL A 188 14.03 9.74 -8.17
CA VAL A 188 13.22 10.84 -8.71
C VAL A 188 12.06 10.31 -9.53
N GLY A 189 12.29 9.31 -10.39
CA GLY A 189 11.22 8.73 -11.22
C GLY A 189 10.10 8.11 -10.38
N ILE A 190 10.44 7.33 -9.34
CA ILE A 190 9.46 6.70 -8.45
C ILE A 190 8.69 7.76 -7.64
N ILE A 191 9.38 8.78 -7.11
CA ILE A 191 8.74 9.86 -6.36
C ILE A 191 7.74 10.60 -7.25
N LEU A 192 8.12 10.96 -8.47
CA LEU A 192 7.26 11.69 -9.41
C LEU A 192 6.02 10.86 -9.81
N VAL A 193 6.19 9.58 -10.13
CA VAL A 193 5.06 8.68 -10.44
C VAL A 193 4.13 8.54 -9.23
N SER A 194 4.70 8.28 -8.05
CA SER A 194 3.91 8.11 -6.82
C SER A 194 3.15 9.40 -6.45
N ALA A 195 3.80 10.56 -6.57
CA ALA A 195 3.17 11.86 -6.34
C ALA A 195 2.06 12.13 -7.37
N GLY A 196 2.33 11.91 -8.65
CA GLY A 196 1.33 12.08 -9.70
C GLY A 196 0.06 11.27 -9.44
N PHE A 197 0.21 9.97 -9.11
CA PHE A 197 -0.96 9.14 -8.76
C PHE A 197 -1.61 9.55 -7.44
N SER A 198 -0.85 9.92 -6.42
CA SER A 198 -1.42 10.33 -5.12
C SER A 198 -2.25 11.62 -5.21
N PHE A 199 -1.87 12.56 -6.07
CA PHE A 199 -2.57 13.82 -6.25
C PHE A 199 -3.59 13.81 -7.40
N LEU A 200 -3.75 12.68 -8.10
CA LEU A 200 -4.65 12.53 -9.25
C LEU A 200 -6.08 13.04 -8.95
N ASN A 201 -6.63 12.66 -7.81
CA ASN A 201 -8.00 13.00 -7.45
C ASN A 201 -8.16 14.45 -6.95
N SER A 202 -7.10 15.05 -6.39
CA SER A 202 -7.15 16.40 -5.85
C SER A 202 -6.76 17.48 -6.88
N TRP A 203 -5.81 17.16 -7.77
CA TRP A 203 -5.30 18.13 -8.76
C TRP A 203 -5.91 17.94 -10.16
N GLY A 204 -6.65 16.82 -10.39
CA GLY A 204 -7.17 16.45 -11.71
C GLY A 204 -6.11 15.78 -12.58
N LEU A 205 -6.52 15.03 -13.61
CA LEU A 205 -5.60 14.35 -14.54
C LEU A 205 -5.13 15.27 -15.67
N LEU A 206 -6.05 15.90 -16.37
CA LEU A 206 -5.79 16.75 -17.56
C LEU A 206 -5.96 18.22 -17.20
N GLU A 207 -7.12 18.60 -16.72
CA GLU A 207 -7.42 19.96 -16.30
C GLU A 207 -7.03 20.17 -14.84
N ALA A 208 -6.40 21.32 -14.56
CA ALA A 208 -6.02 21.65 -13.19
C ALA A 208 -7.27 21.97 -12.36
N SER A 209 -7.45 21.23 -11.27
CA SER A 209 -8.49 21.54 -10.28
C SER A 209 -8.07 22.78 -9.47
N PRO A 210 -9.02 23.51 -8.83
CA PRO A 210 -8.71 24.64 -7.95
C PRO A 210 -7.77 24.31 -6.78
N GLN A 211 -7.60 23.05 -6.47
CA GLN A 211 -6.70 22.56 -5.41
C GLN A 211 -5.27 22.28 -5.91
N ALA A 212 -5.03 22.37 -7.22
CA ALA A 212 -3.69 22.20 -7.77
C ALA A 212 -2.78 23.38 -7.34
N PRO A 213 -1.51 23.12 -6.96
CA PRO A 213 -0.60 24.18 -6.49
C PRO A 213 -0.21 25.17 -7.58
N PHE A 214 -0.28 24.75 -8.83
CA PHE A 214 -0.08 25.56 -10.05
C PHE A 214 -0.72 24.85 -11.24
N ASP A 215 -0.99 25.58 -12.30
CA ASP A 215 -1.41 25.06 -13.59
C ASP A 215 -0.36 25.34 -14.67
N LEU A 216 -0.28 24.47 -15.65
CA LEU A 216 0.57 24.61 -16.81
C LEU A 216 -0.32 24.95 -18.02
N ALA A 217 -0.68 26.22 -18.18
CA ALA A 217 -1.61 26.70 -19.21
C ALA A 217 -2.98 25.97 -19.15
N GLY A 218 -3.55 25.84 -17.95
CA GLY A 218 -4.81 25.14 -17.70
C GLY A 218 -4.67 23.61 -17.50
N LEU A 219 -3.48 23.05 -17.74
CA LEU A 219 -3.24 21.63 -17.56
C LEU A 219 -2.78 21.32 -16.13
N SER A 220 -3.26 20.19 -15.61
CA SER A 220 -2.84 19.67 -14.30
C SER A 220 -1.37 19.29 -14.29
N PRO A 221 -0.63 19.55 -13.18
CA PRO A 221 0.74 19.09 -13.02
C PRO A 221 0.86 17.56 -12.89
N VAL A 222 -0.24 16.84 -12.66
CA VAL A 222 -0.27 15.39 -12.47
C VAL A 222 0.26 14.64 -13.69
N LEU A 223 -0.24 14.96 -14.88
CA LEU A 223 0.18 14.29 -16.10
C LEU A 223 1.69 14.47 -16.40
N PRO A 224 2.25 15.70 -16.37
CA PRO A 224 3.70 15.89 -16.45
C PRO A 224 4.49 15.10 -15.40
N LEU A 225 4.05 15.08 -14.14
CA LEU A 225 4.71 14.31 -13.08
C LEU A 225 4.78 12.82 -13.43
N ILE A 226 3.66 12.24 -13.85
CA ILE A 226 3.61 10.81 -14.25
C ILE A 226 4.49 10.56 -15.47
N VAL A 227 4.37 11.38 -16.53
CA VAL A 227 5.12 11.19 -17.77
C VAL A 227 6.63 11.30 -17.54
N VAL A 228 7.08 12.37 -16.87
CA VAL A 228 8.51 12.56 -16.56
C VAL A 228 9.01 11.41 -15.66
N GLY A 229 8.23 11.04 -14.65
CA GLY A 229 8.57 9.93 -13.77
C GLY A 229 8.71 8.60 -14.52
N VAL A 230 7.79 8.27 -15.44
CA VAL A 230 7.85 7.06 -16.28
C VAL A 230 9.06 7.10 -17.21
N VAL A 231 9.38 8.26 -17.82
CA VAL A 231 10.57 8.43 -18.65
C VAL A 231 11.86 8.20 -17.86
N LEU A 232 11.94 8.73 -16.62
CA LEU A 232 13.09 8.51 -15.75
C LEU A 232 13.23 7.05 -15.33
N ILE A 233 12.13 6.38 -14.99
CA ILE A 233 12.13 4.93 -14.68
C ILE A 233 12.55 4.12 -15.90
N HIS A 234 12.08 4.47 -17.11
CA HIS A 234 12.51 3.82 -18.35
C HIS A 234 14.02 4.04 -18.59
N ALA A 235 14.50 5.27 -18.40
CA ALA A 235 15.92 5.60 -18.51
C ALA A 235 16.77 4.82 -17.48
N PHE A 236 16.25 4.65 -16.25
CA PHE A 236 16.87 3.81 -15.22
C PHE A 236 17.02 2.36 -15.69
N PHE A 237 15.94 1.71 -16.14
CA PHE A 237 16.00 0.33 -16.62
C PHE A 237 16.92 0.15 -17.82
N ARG A 238 16.90 1.10 -18.76
CA ARG A 238 17.81 1.08 -19.92
C ARG A 238 19.28 1.25 -19.51
N SER A 239 19.55 2.16 -18.57
CA SER A 239 20.89 2.36 -18.02
C SER A 239 21.38 1.12 -17.26
N THR A 240 20.52 0.56 -16.39
CA THR A 240 20.83 -0.65 -15.62
C THR A 240 21.16 -1.82 -16.54
N ARG A 241 20.37 -2.06 -17.59
CA ARG A 241 20.62 -3.14 -18.54
C ARG A 241 21.96 -2.98 -19.25
N ARG A 242 22.27 -1.78 -19.77
CA ARG A 242 23.58 -1.51 -20.43
C ARG A 242 24.73 -1.74 -19.47
N ARG A 243 24.64 -1.26 -18.24
CA ARG A 243 25.69 -1.46 -17.23
C ARG A 243 25.88 -2.93 -16.86
N MET A 244 24.79 -3.72 -16.82
CA MET A 244 24.87 -5.17 -16.60
C MET A 244 25.57 -5.85 -17.79
N ASP A 245 25.24 -5.48 -19.02
CA ASP A 245 25.86 -6.00 -20.24
C ASP A 245 27.37 -5.66 -20.26
N ASP A 246 27.75 -4.49 -19.73
CA ASP A 246 29.15 -4.02 -19.60
C ASP A 246 29.86 -4.57 -18.35
N GLY A 247 29.22 -5.42 -17.53
CA GLY A 247 29.78 -5.97 -16.28
C GLY A 247 29.99 -4.92 -15.19
N GLN A 248 29.34 -3.75 -15.28
CA GLN A 248 29.47 -2.67 -14.31
C GLN A 248 28.51 -2.85 -13.13
N PRO A 249 28.87 -2.31 -11.94
CA PRO A 249 27.98 -2.32 -10.79
C PRO A 249 26.66 -1.60 -11.09
N VAL A 250 25.54 -2.21 -10.67
CA VAL A 250 24.19 -1.68 -10.84
C VAL A 250 23.51 -1.48 -9.50
N LEU A 251 22.56 -0.55 -9.44
CA LEU A 251 21.77 -0.29 -8.24
C LEU A 251 20.83 -1.46 -7.88
N PHE A 252 20.29 -2.12 -8.90
CA PHE A 252 19.35 -3.22 -8.79
C PHE A 252 19.64 -4.25 -9.88
N SER A 253 19.78 -5.53 -9.50
CA SER A 253 20.00 -6.59 -10.48
C SER A 253 18.68 -6.98 -11.16
N LEU A 254 18.66 -6.88 -12.50
CA LEU A 254 17.52 -7.35 -13.30
C LEU A 254 17.43 -8.88 -13.33
N ASP A 255 18.44 -9.61 -12.81
CA ASP A 255 18.41 -11.07 -12.69
C ASP A 255 17.27 -11.55 -11.79
N VAL A 256 16.78 -10.71 -10.86
CA VAL A 256 15.57 -10.98 -10.07
C VAL A 256 14.32 -11.21 -10.95
N LEU A 257 14.36 -10.74 -12.21
CA LEU A 257 13.25 -10.86 -13.17
C LEU A 257 13.67 -11.65 -14.43
N ARG A 258 14.69 -12.49 -14.33
CA ARG A 258 15.28 -13.16 -15.48
C ARG A 258 14.31 -14.13 -16.16
N SER A 259 13.63 -14.96 -15.39
CA SER A 259 12.73 -15.98 -15.91
C SER A 259 11.28 -15.47 -16.09
N THR A 260 10.53 -16.16 -16.95
CA THR A 260 9.09 -15.91 -17.09
C THR A 260 8.32 -16.21 -15.79
N GLN A 261 8.81 -17.13 -14.98
CA GLN A 261 8.22 -17.50 -13.71
C GLN A 261 8.32 -16.35 -12.70
N GLU A 262 9.50 -15.74 -12.53
CA GLU A 262 9.73 -14.59 -11.65
C GLU A 262 8.89 -13.38 -12.06
N ARG A 263 8.84 -13.08 -13.37
CA ARG A 263 7.97 -12.01 -13.90
C ARG A 263 6.50 -12.29 -13.59
N SER A 264 6.06 -13.54 -13.67
CA SER A 264 4.70 -13.94 -13.35
C SER A 264 4.40 -13.83 -11.86
N ILE A 265 5.34 -14.19 -10.99
CA ILE A 265 5.24 -14.00 -9.54
C ILE A 265 5.04 -12.51 -9.22
N VAL A 266 5.88 -11.64 -9.82
CA VAL A 266 5.79 -10.19 -9.62
C VAL A 266 4.49 -9.61 -10.16
N ALA A 267 4.02 -10.07 -11.33
CA ALA A 267 2.74 -9.64 -11.89
C ALA A 267 1.57 -10.01 -10.97
N CYS A 268 1.57 -11.22 -10.40
CA CYS A 268 0.58 -11.64 -9.39
C CYS A 268 0.65 -10.74 -8.14
N MET A 269 1.86 -10.42 -7.68
CA MET A 269 2.07 -9.54 -6.52
C MET A 269 1.54 -8.13 -6.79
N ALA A 270 1.92 -7.53 -7.91
CA ALA A 270 1.51 -6.18 -8.29
C ALA A 270 -0.01 -6.07 -8.42
N LEU A 271 -0.64 -7.03 -9.11
CA LEU A 271 -2.07 -7.05 -9.30
C LEU A 271 -2.84 -7.22 -7.98
N MET A 272 -2.37 -8.12 -7.10
CA MET A 272 -3.02 -8.31 -5.80
C MET A 272 -2.87 -7.08 -4.89
N LEU A 273 -1.70 -6.44 -4.89
CA LEU A 273 -1.48 -5.21 -4.14
C LEU A 273 -2.34 -4.07 -4.67
N PHE A 274 -2.47 -3.93 -5.98
CA PHE A 274 -3.37 -2.96 -6.61
C PHE A 274 -4.83 -3.15 -6.14
N ILE A 275 -5.37 -4.37 -6.29
CA ILE A 275 -6.75 -4.69 -5.90
C ILE A 275 -6.94 -4.50 -4.39
N GLY A 276 -6.00 -5.00 -3.59
CA GLY A 276 -6.06 -4.95 -2.14
C GLY A 276 -6.05 -3.53 -1.60
N THR A 277 -5.18 -2.66 -2.11
CA THR A 277 -5.10 -1.26 -1.65
C THR A 277 -6.30 -0.43 -2.12
N ALA A 278 -6.78 -0.63 -3.36
CA ALA A 278 -8.01 -0.01 -3.83
C ALA A 278 -9.20 -0.37 -2.94
N THR A 279 -9.37 -1.65 -2.63
CA THR A 279 -10.46 -2.14 -1.77
C THR A 279 -10.31 -1.65 -0.33
N SER A 280 -9.10 -1.69 0.22
CA SER A 280 -8.80 -1.23 1.58
C SER A 280 -9.01 0.29 1.77
N PHE A 281 -9.03 1.05 0.71
CA PHE A 281 -9.36 2.48 0.73
C PHE A 281 -10.85 2.73 0.50
N LEU A 282 -11.44 2.13 -0.53
CA LEU A 282 -12.82 2.38 -0.94
C LEU A 282 -13.85 1.92 0.09
N LEU A 283 -13.64 0.76 0.72
CA LEU A 283 -14.58 0.23 1.71
C LEU A 283 -14.69 1.12 2.97
N PRO A 284 -13.59 1.49 3.65
CA PRO A 284 -13.66 2.41 4.78
C PRO A 284 -14.23 3.78 4.41
N LEU A 285 -13.84 4.32 3.24
CA LEU A 285 -14.34 5.59 2.74
C LEU A 285 -15.88 5.56 2.65
N TYR A 286 -16.42 4.50 2.06
CA TYR A 286 -17.87 4.33 1.94
C TYR A 286 -18.55 4.20 3.30
N MET A 287 -18.00 3.40 4.22
CA MET A 287 -18.55 3.23 5.56
C MET A 287 -18.61 4.55 6.34
N GLN A 288 -17.56 5.36 6.26
CA GLN A 288 -17.51 6.63 6.99
C GLN A 288 -18.35 7.71 6.32
N VAL A 289 -18.20 7.89 5.02
CA VAL A 289 -18.82 9.00 4.29
C VAL A 289 -20.29 8.76 3.98
N VAL A 290 -20.66 7.53 3.58
CA VAL A 290 -22.03 7.23 3.14
C VAL A 290 -22.88 6.67 4.26
N GLN A 291 -22.32 5.73 5.03
CA GLN A 291 -23.06 5.12 6.15
C GLN A 291 -22.93 5.91 7.46
N GLY A 292 -22.07 6.94 7.51
CA GLY A 292 -21.86 7.77 8.69
C GLY A 292 -21.26 7.01 9.89
N LEU A 293 -20.57 5.89 9.64
CA LEU A 293 -19.94 5.13 10.72
C LEU A 293 -18.74 5.91 11.27
N SER A 294 -18.64 5.95 12.59
CA SER A 294 -17.44 6.47 13.24
C SER A 294 -16.19 5.66 12.84
N GLY A 295 -15.02 6.26 12.92
CA GLY A 295 -13.75 5.57 12.62
C GLY A 295 -13.59 4.27 13.41
N PHE A 296 -14.02 4.25 14.68
CA PHE A 296 -14.00 3.04 15.52
C PHE A 296 -14.90 1.92 14.97
N ARG A 297 -16.17 2.25 14.62
CA ARG A 297 -17.10 1.26 14.04
C ARG A 297 -16.63 0.75 12.69
N THR A 298 -16.11 1.64 11.84
CA THR A 298 -15.48 1.27 10.56
C THR A 298 -14.34 0.27 10.78
N SER A 299 -13.46 0.54 11.73
CA SER A 299 -12.35 -0.36 12.06
C SER A 299 -12.82 -1.72 12.52
N LEU A 300 -13.83 -1.76 13.39
CA LEU A 300 -14.42 -3.01 13.88
C LEU A 300 -15.05 -3.83 12.73
N SER A 301 -15.68 -3.16 11.77
CA SER A 301 -16.27 -3.79 10.57
C SER A 301 -15.22 -4.41 9.65
N ILE A 302 -13.97 -3.90 9.66
CA ILE A 302 -12.87 -4.42 8.84
C ILE A 302 -12.05 -5.49 9.56
N VAL A 303 -12.22 -5.67 10.88
CA VAL A 303 -11.51 -6.70 11.65
C VAL A 303 -11.60 -8.10 11.02
N PRO A 304 -12.77 -8.60 10.56
CA PRO A 304 -12.87 -9.92 9.94
C PRO A 304 -11.95 -10.08 8.71
N TYR A 305 -11.84 -9.05 7.89
CA TYR A 305 -10.95 -9.02 6.72
C TYR A 305 -9.47 -9.07 7.14
N THR A 306 -9.05 -8.19 8.05
CA THR A 306 -7.64 -8.11 8.47
C THR A 306 -7.20 -9.34 9.25
N LEU A 307 -8.08 -9.90 10.10
CA LEU A 307 -7.82 -11.15 10.81
C LEU A 307 -7.69 -12.34 9.84
N SER A 308 -8.50 -12.36 8.79
CA SER A 308 -8.43 -13.39 7.75
C SER A 308 -7.12 -13.33 6.96
N ILE A 309 -6.62 -12.11 6.64
CA ILE A 309 -5.28 -11.94 6.04
C ILE A 309 -4.21 -12.50 6.98
N PHE A 310 -4.28 -12.16 8.27
CA PHE A 310 -3.34 -12.67 9.27
C PHE A 310 -3.33 -14.21 9.32
N LEU A 311 -4.50 -14.82 9.41
CA LEU A 311 -4.64 -16.28 9.46
C LEU A 311 -4.11 -16.94 8.17
N ALA A 312 -4.46 -16.41 7.01
CA ALA A 312 -3.97 -16.94 5.74
C ALA A 312 -2.46 -16.83 5.59
N ASN A 313 -1.88 -15.68 5.93
CA ASN A 313 -0.43 -15.47 5.88
C ASN A 313 0.34 -16.46 6.75
N THR A 314 -0.19 -16.79 7.93
CA THR A 314 0.47 -17.73 8.86
C THR A 314 0.29 -19.19 8.48
N GLN A 315 -0.81 -19.53 7.79
CA GLN A 315 -1.17 -20.92 7.48
C GLN A 315 -0.84 -21.35 6.04
N VAL A 316 -0.56 -20.42 5.14
CA VAL A 316 -0.35 -20.71 3.71
C VAL A 316 0.81 -21.69 3.47
N SER A 317 1.85 -21.67 4.32
CA SER A 317 2.99 -22.60 4.24
C SER A 317 2.57 -24.08 4.35
N ARG A 318 1.46 -24.38 5.04
CA ARG A 318 0.92 -25.75 5.13
C ARG A 318 0.31 -26.24 3.81
N LEU A 319 -0.04 -25.33 2.92
CA LEU A 319 -0.58 -25.68 1.60
C LEU A 319 0.53 -26.07 0.61
N TYR A 320 1.78 -25.67 0.86
CA TYR A 320 2.91 -25.96 -0.02
C TYR A 320 3.20 -27.46 -0.13
N ASP A 321 2.94 -28.21 0.97
CA ASP A 321 3.13 -29.66 1.00
C ASP A 321 2.10 -30.40 0.12
N LYS A 322 0.93 -29.77 -0.13
CA LYS A 322 -0.21 -30.42 -0.80
C LYS A 322 -0.44 -29.94 -2.23
N PHE A 323 -0.19 -28.67 -2.50
CA PHE A 323 -0.55 -28.02 -3.76
C PHE A 323 0.61 -27.21 -4.32
N SER A 324 0.70 -27.14 -5.65
CA SER A 324 1.69 -26.30 -6.32
C SER A 324 1.37 -24.81 -6.17
N PRO A 325 2.40 -23.93 -6.21
CA PRO A 325 2.22 -22.48 -6.13
C PRO A 325 1.25 -21.93 -7.17
N ALA A 326 1.34 -22.41 -8.41
CA ALA A 326 0.43 -22.04 -9.50
C ALA A 326 -1.04 -22.35 -9.18
N ARG A 327 -1.31 -23.53 -8.58
CA ARG A 327 -2.66 -23.94 -8.20
C ARG A 327 -3.20 -23.09 -7.06
N ILE A 328 -2.41 -22.88 -6.00
CA ILE A 328 -2.81 -22.05 -4.85
C ILE A 328 -3.14 -20.64 -5.33
N THR A 329 -2.28 -20.04 -6.15
CA THR A 329 -2.46 -18.65 -6.62
C THR A 329 -3.69 -18.53 -7.54
N ARG A 330 -3.92 -19.49 -8.47
CA ARG A 330 -5.12 -19.48 -9.32
C ARG A 330 -6.40 -19.58 -8.50
N VAL A 331 -6.48 -20.53 -7.58
CA VAL A 331 -7.63 -20.71 -6.69
C VAL A 331 -7.85 -19.45 -5.84
N ALA A 332 -6.80 -18.86 -5.31
CA ALA A 332 -6.90 -17.64 -4.52
C ALA A 332 -7.40 -16.45 -5.36
N PHE A 333 -6.93 -16.24 -6.59
CA PHE A 333 -7.47 -15.19 -7.47
C PHE A 333 -8.95 -15.42 -7.83
N PHE A 334 -9.36 -16.67 -8.01
CA PHE A 334 -10.78 -17.00 -8.20
C PHE A 334 -11.60 -16.62 -6.94
N PHE A 335 -11.09 -16.88 -5.74
CA PHE A 335 -11.75 -16.47 -4.52
C PHE A 335 -11.74 -14.96 -4.32
N VAL A 336 -10.71 -14.23 -4.77
CA VAL A 336 -10.72 -12.75 -4.80
C VAL A 336 -11.88 -12.25 -5.68
N PHE A 337 -12.02 -12.82 -6.90
CA PHE A 337 -13.13 -12.50 -7.79
C PHE A 337 -14.49 -12.78 -7.13
N ALA A 338 -14.69 -13.98 -6.59
CA ALA A 338 -15.94 -14.38 -5.97
C ALA A 338 -16.28 -13.52 -4.75
N ALA A 339 -15.30 -13.21 -3.90
CA ALA A 339 -15.46 -12.37 -2.72
C ALA A 339 -15.85 -10.93 -3.06
N LEU A 340 -15.14 -10.31 -4.01
CA LEU A 340 -15.47 -8.95 -4.48
C LEU A 340 -16.85 -8.91 -5.15
N THR A 341 -17.18 -9.92 -5.94
CA THR A 341 -18.52 -10.06 -6.53
C THR A 341 -19.59 -10.17 -5.44
N LEU A 342 -19.39 -11.02 -4.45
CA LEU A 342 -20.30 -11.15 -3.31
C LEU A 342 -20.48 -9.82 -2.58
N ILE A 343 -19.37 -9.11 -2.27
CA ILE A 343 -19.43 -7.79 -1.64
C ILE A 343 -20.21 -6.81 -2.50
N ALA A 344 -19.94 -6.73 -3.81
CA ALA A 344 -20.62 -5.81 -4.73
C ALA A 344 -22.13 -6.02 -4.77
N PHE A 345 -22.60 -7.27 -4.71
CA PHE A 345 -24.04 -7.57 -4.72
C PHE A 345 -24.72 -7.42 -3.35
N THR A 346 -23.97 -7.58 -2.26
CA THR A 346 -24.55 -7.62 -0.91
C THR A 346 -24.39 -6.31 -0.15
N ILE A 347 -23.43 -5.45 -0.50
CA ILE A 347 -23.24 -4.18 0.16
C ILE A 347 -24.45 -3.26 -0.03
N ARG A 348 -24.93 -2.67 1.07
CA ARG A 348 -26.06 -1.74 1.12
C ARG A 348 -25.68 -0.52 1.97
N ASN A 349 -26.58 0.44 2.03
CA ASN A 349 -26.40 1.63 2.87
C ASN A 349 -26.51 1.31 4.39
N ASP A 350 -27.00 0.14 4.76
CA ASP A 350 -26.92 -0.43 6.11
C ASP A 350 -25.85 -1.54 6.14
N TRP A 351 -24.99 -1.54 7.15
CA TRP A 351 -23.90 -2.53 7.29
C TRP A 351 -24.35 -3.84 7.95
N SER A 352 -25.64 -4.08 8.08
CA SER A 352 -26.20 -5.20 8.87
C SER A 352 -26.11 -6.59 8.21
N GLN A 353 -25.44 -6.74 7.05
CA GLN A 353 -25.51 -7.97 6.27
C GLN A 353 -24.35 -8.92 6.51
N PHE A 354 -24.65 -10.09 7.07
CA PHE A 354 -23.71 -11.19 7.27
C PHE A 354 -22.97 -11.61 5.98
N ALA A 355 -23.62 -11.50 4.81
CA ALA A 355 -23.01 -11.82 3.52
C ALA A 355 -21.79 -10.94 3.18
N VAL A 356 -21.78 -9.65 3.57
CA VAL A 356 -20.62 -8.76 3.40
C VAL A 356 -19.45 -9.25 4.24
N VAL A 357 -19.69 -9.71 5.46
CA VAL A 357 -18.67 -10.27 6.34
C VAL A 357 -18.05 -11.55 5.73
N ILE A 358 -18.88 -12.43 5.15
CA ILE A 358 -18.38 -13.61 4.40
C ILE A 358 -17.49 -13.18 3.24
N GLY A 359 -17.91 -12.17 2.48
CA GLY A 359 -17.12 -11.60 1.39
C GLY A 359 -15.77 -11.07 1.88
N LEU A 360 -15.76 -10.30 2.98
CA LEU A 360 -14.56 -9.74 3.59
C LEU A 360 -13.60 -10.84 4.10
N VAL A 361 -14.14 -11.85 4.77
CA VAL A 361 -13.34 -13.00 5.24
C VAL A 361 -12.72 -13.75 4.08
N THR A 362 -13.51 -14.05 3.04
CA THR A 362 -13.05 -14.76 1.84
C THR A 362 -11.98 -13.96 1.11
N LEU A 363 -12.18 -12.65 0.94
CA LEU A 363 -11.21 -11.74 0.34
C LEU A 363 -9.90 -11.73 1.13
N GLY A 364 -9.99 -11.59 2.46
CA GLY A 364 -8.83 -11.57 3.33
C GLY A 364 -8.02 -12.87 3.28
N LEU A 365 -8.68 -14.03 3.30
CA LEU A 365 -8.01 -15.33 3.17
C LEU A 365 -7.30 -15.46 1.82
N ALA A 366 -7.96 -15.10 0.72
CA ALA A 366 -7.39 -15.19 -0.61
C ALA A 366 -6.19 -14.25 -0.79
N GLN A 367 -6.33 -12.99 -0.35
CA GLN A 367 -5.26 -12.00 -0.41
C GLN A 367 -4.06 -12.40 0.44
N GLY A 368 -4.28 -12.86 1.67
CA GLY A 368 -3.21 -13.31 2.54
C GLY A 368 -2.43 -14.48 1.92
N CYS A 369 -3.12 -15.47 1.35
CA CYS A 369 -2.47 -16.57 0.64
C CYS A 369 -1.59 -16.09 -0.51
N ILE A 370 -2.09 -15.18 -1.37
CA ILE A 370 -1.32 -14.69 -2.52
C ILE A 370 -0.09 -13.91 -2.06
N VAL A 371 -0.27 -12.93 -1.18
CA VAL A 371 0.82 -12.01 -0.78
C VAL A 371 1.97 -12.77 -0.11
N ALA A 372 1.68 -13.68 0.81
CA ALA A 372 2.72 -14.46 1.48
C ALA A 372 3.40 -15.44 0.52
N LEU A 373 2.62 -16.14 -0.32
CA LEU A 373 3.15 -17.13 -1.25
C LEU A 373 4.03 -16.50 -2.33
N VAL A 374 3.56 -15.43 -2.98
CA VAL A 374 4.32 -14.83 -4.09
C VAL A 374 5.63 -14.21 -3.61
N PHE A 375 5.65 -13.59 -2.43
CA PHE A 375 6.88 -13.04 -1.86
C PHE A 375 7.86 -14.15 -1.47
N ASN A 376 7.38 -15.21 -0.80
CA ASN A 376 8.22 -16.35 -0.45
C ASN A 376 8.83 -16.99 -1.70
N LYS A 377 8.02 -17.23 -2.74
CA LYS A 377 8.51 -17.83 -4.00
C LYS A 377 9.51 -16.93 -4.72
N LEU A 378 9.30 -15.62 -4.75
CA LEU A 378 10.27 -14.71 -5.34
C LEU A 378 11.61 -14.74 -4.60
N LEU A 379 11.58 -14.85 -3.27
CA LEU A 379 12.79 -14.94 -2.46
C LEU A 379 13.51 -16.27 -2.64
N MET A 380 12.77 -17.38 -2.76
CA MET A 380 13.35 -18.72 -2.92
C MET A 380 13.85 -19.00 -4.34
N SER A 381 13.26 -18.37 -5.37
CA SER A 381 13.71 -18.52 -6.76
C SER A 381 14.98 -17.73 -7.09
N ASN A 382 15.45 -16.90 -6.16
CA ASN A 382 16.63 -16.07 -6.34
C ASN A 382 17.76 -16.47 -5.38
N PRO A 383 19.05 -16.34 -5.78
CA PRO A 383 20.18 -16.56 -4.90
C PRO A 383 20.12 -15.67 -3.65
N LYS A 384 20.69 -16.15 -2.54
CA LYS A 384 20.71 -15.39 -1.27
C LYS A 384 21.38 -14.02 -1.38
N GLU A 385 22.34 -13.90 -2.28
CA GLU A 385 23.06 -12.67 -2.60
C GLU A 385 22.12 -11.57 -3.11
N LEU A 386 21.03 -11.95 -3.81
CA LEU A 386 20.01 -11.06 -4.34
C LEU A 386 18.83 -10.81 -3.37
N ALA A 387 18.84 -11.39 -2.16
CA ALA A 387 17.74 -11.23 -1.19
C ALA A 387 17.44 -9.76 -0.87
N GLY A 388 18.45 -8.90 -0.85
CA GLY A 388 18.29 -7.45 -0.69
C GLY A 388 17.55 -6.82 -1.87
N ASP A 389 17.89 -7.22 -3.10
CA ASP A 389 17.25 -6.74 -4.32
C ASP A 389 15.78 -7.22 -4.39
N VAL A 390 15.50 -8.48 -4.01
CA VAL A 390 14.15 -9.02 -3.88
C VAL A 390 13.33 -8.22 -2.86
N GLY A 391 13.89 -7.90 -1.70
CA GLY A 391 13.25 -7.09 -0.68
C GLY A 391 12.96 -5.66 -1.13
N ALA A 392 13.91 -5.03 -1.83
CA ALA A 392 13.77 -3.70 -2.41
C ALA A 392 12.69 -3.69 -3.50
N PHE A 393 12.71 -4.68 -4.38
CA PHE A 393 11.72 -4.82 -5.46
C PHE A 393 10.31 -5.07 -4.93
N ARG A 394 10.18 -5.88 -3.87
CA ARG A 394 8.91 -6.03 -3.15
C ARG A 394 8.40 -4.68 -2.63
N GLY A 395 9.27 -3.91 -1.96
CA GLY A 395 8.91 -2.59 -1.45
C GLY A 395 8.50 -1.62 -2.56
N LEU A 396 9.23 -1.60 -3.67
CA LEU A 396 8.91 -0.83 -4.86
C LEU A 396 7.54 -1.21 -5.44
N THR A 397 7.31 -2.50 -5.66
CA THR A 397 6.05 -3.03 -6.19
C THR A 397 4.88 -2.68 -5.25
N HIS A 398 5.08 -2.81 -3.93
CA HIS A 398 4.07 -2.47 -2.93
C HIS A 398 3.66 -0.99 -3.02
N ASN A 399 4.63 -0.08 -3.04
CA ASN A 399 4.35 1.36 -3.03
C ASN A 399 3.72 1.82 -4.36
N ILE A 400 4.28 1.39 -5.50
CA ILE A 400 3.75 1.79 -6.83
C ILE A 400 2.35 1.19 -7.05
N SER A 401 2.19 -0.12 -6.87
CA SER A 401 0.89 -0.77 -7.06
C SER A 401 -0.15 -0.25 -6.07
N GLY A 402 0.27 0.05 -4.84
CA GLY A 402 -0.59 0.64 -3.83
C GLY A 402 -1.09 2.03 -4.21
N SER A 403 -0.18 2.92 -4.59
CA SER A 403 -0.53 4.29 -5.01
C SER A 403 -1.44 4.28 -6.24
N ILE A 404 -1.10 3.49 -7.26
CA ILE A 404 -1.93 3.35 -8.47
C ILE A 404 -3.30 2.74 -8.13
N GLY A 405 -3.35 1.72 -7.27
CA GLY A 405 -4.59 1.06 -6.88
C GLY A 405 -5.58 2.01 -6.21
N ILE A 406 -5.12 2.79 -5.23
CA ILE A 406 -5.94 3.80 -4.56
C ILE A 406 -6.39 4.87 -5.57
N ALA A 407 -5.45 5.43 -6.33
CA ALA A 407 -5.73 6.54 -7.25
C ALA A 407 -6.74 6.13 -8.33
N VAL A 408 -6.47 5.02 -9.03
CA VAL A 408 -7.33 4.53 -10.12
C VAL A 408 -8.67 4.05 -9.59
N GLY A 409 -8.68 3.31 -8.47
CA GLY A 409 -9.92 2.86 -7.84
C GLY A 409 -10.81 4.03 -7.43
N THR A 410 -10.24 5.07 -6.83
CA THR A 410 -10.98 6.27 -6.44
C THR A 410 -11.42 7.08 -7.67
N ALA A 411 -10.56 7.25 -8.67
CA ALA A 411 -10.91 7.97 -9.90
C ALA A 411 -12.08 7.31 -10.63
N ILE A 412 -12.08 5.98 -10.74
CA ILE A 412 -13.21 5.22 -11.31
C ILE A 412 -14.47 5.45 -10.48
N ALA A 413 -14.40 5.34 -9.16
CA ALA A 413 -15.55 5.49 -8.29
C ALA A 413 -16.14 6.92 -8.38
N VAL A 414 -15.30 7.96 -8.38
CA VAL A 414 -15.72 9.37 -8.50
C VAL A 414 -16.31 9.66 -9.89
N SER A 415 -15.68 9.20 -10.97
CA SER A 415 -16.18 9.37 -12.34
C SER A 415 -17.54 8.70 -12.53
N LEU A 416 -17.71 7.47 -12.03
CA LEU A 416 -18.99 6.77 -12.06
C LEU A 416 -20.04 7.52 -11.23
N LEU A 417 -19.67 8.03 -10.05
CA LEU A 417 -20.56 8.81 -9.20
C LEU A 417 -21.07 10.05 -9.95
N GLY A 418 -20.16 10.86 -10.51
CA GLY A 418 -20.51 12.06 -11.28
C GLY A 418 -21.46 11.75 -12.44
N GLY A 419 -21.15 10.73 -13.24
CA GLY A 419 -21.99 10.29 -14.36
C GLY A 419 -23.38 9.79 -13.94
N ILE A 420 -23.48 9.03 -12.82
CA ILE A 420 -24.77 8.55 -12.31
C ILE A 420 -25.59 9.71 -11.77
N VAL A 421 -24.98 10.59 -10.96
CA VAL A 421 -25.67 11.76 -10.38
C VAL A 421 -26.15 12.70 -11.48
N ALA A 422 -25.32 13.01 -12.46
CA ALA A 422 -25.71 13.86 -13.60
C ALA A 422 -26.93 13.31 -14.34
N ARG A 423 -26.91 11.99 -14.65
CA ARG A 423 -28.02 11.34 -15.34
C ARG A 423 -29.29 11.33 -14.50
N ASP A 424 -29.20 10.99 -13.24
CA ASP A 424 -30.36 10.82 -12.36
C ASP A 424 -30.94 12.19 -11.93
N ALA A 425 -30.08 13.21 -11.78
CA ALA A 425 -30.54 14.59 -11.53
C ALA A 425 -31.32 15.16 -12.72
N VAL A 426 -30.85 14.93 -13.95
CA VAL A 426 -31.56 15.38 -15.17
C VAL A 426 -32.89 14.64 -15.34
N ALA A 427 -32.96 13.36 -14.94
CA ALA A 427 -34.17 12.53 -15.04
C ALA A 427 -35.20 12.80 -13.94
N SER A 428 -34.80 13.44 -12.86
CA SER A 428 -35.67 13.64 -11.67
C SER A 428 -36.55 14.90 -11.83
N PRO A 429 -37.86 14.77 -11.69
CA PRO A 429 -38.77 15.92 -11.70
C PRO A 429 -38.65 16.79 -10.43
N ALA A 430 -37.91 16.36 -9.42
CA ALA A 430 -37.73 17.08 -8.17
C ALA A 430 -36.77 18.28 -8.29
N PHE A 431 -35.97 18.35 -9.35
CA PHE A 431 -35.01 19.44 -9.54
C PHE A 431 -35.49 20.47 -10.57
N SER A 432 -35.34 21.73 -10.22
CA SER A 432 -35.55 22.81 -11.19
C SER A 432 -34.44 22.77 -12.27
N PRO A 433 -34.78 23.03 -13.55
CA PRO A 433 -33.79 23.11 -14.61
C PRO A 433 -32.65 24.11 -14.33
N LYS A 434 -32.96 25.14 -13.55
CA LYS A 434 -32.00 26.16 -13.11
C LYS A 434 -30.94 25.59 -12.15
N LEU A 435 -31.35 24.72 -11.21
CA LEU A 435 -30.46 24.08 -10.26
C LEU A 435 -29.53 23.09 -10.98
N VAL A 436 -30.08 22.29 -11.90
CA VAL A 436 -29.30 21.33 -12.70
C VAL A 436 -28.18 22.01 -13.51
N GLN A 437 -28.45 23.20 -14.07
CA GLN A 437 -27.45 23.96 -14.80
C GLN A 437 -26.38 24.64 -13.94
N GLN A 438 -26.67 24.89 -12.65
CA GLN A 438 -25.74 25.53 -11.72
C GLN A 438 -24.84 24.55 -10.97
N VAL A 439 -25.20 23.27 -10.94
CA VAL A 439 -24.40 22.22 -10.27
C VAL A 439 -23.43 21.62 -11.28
N ASN A 440 -22.13 21.75 -10.99
CA ASN A 440 -21.12 21.07 -11.77
C ASN A 440 -20.96 19.62 -11.25
N PHE A 441 -21.55 18.67 -11.96
CA PHE A 441 -21.53 17.25 -11.61
C PHE A 441 -20.16 16.59 -11.83
N ASP A 442 -19.27 17.19 -12.64
CA ASP A 442 -17.91 16.68 -12.86
C ASP A 442 -17.06 16.77 -11.59
N ASN A 443 -17.43 17.69 -10.68
CA ASN A 443 -16.83 17.81 -9.35
C ASN A 443 -17.55 17.01 -8.26
N ALA A 444 -18.49 16.12 -8.63
CA ALA A 444 -19.14 15.23 -7.65
C ALA A 444 -18.09 14.35 -6.97
N ASN A 445 -18.06 14.39 -5.66
CA ASN A 445 -17.10 13.65 -4.84
C ASN A 445 -17.84 12.88 -3.74
N PHE A 446 -17.15 11.94 -3.11
CA PHE A 446 -17.68 11.26 -1.91
C PHE A 446 -17.66 12.24 -0.73
N ILE A 447 -18.69 13.09 -0.63
CA ILE A 447 -18.92 14.03 0.49
C ILE A 447 -20.04 13.50 1.38
N THR A 448 -20.09 13.93 2.63
CA THR A 448 -21.15 13.54 3.56
C THR A 448 -22.51 14.17 3.18
N ASN A 449 -23.60 13.61 3.68
CA ASN A 449 -24.92 14.18 3.46
C ASN A 449 -25.05 15.61 4.02
N ASP A 450 -24.38 15.90 5.14
CA ASP A 450 -24.38 17.24 5.74
C ASP A 450 -23.59 18.26 4.88
N GLN A 451 -22.44 17.84 4.35
CA GLN A 451 -21.68 18.67 3.39
C GLN A 451 -22.49 18.92 2.11
N LEU A 452 -23.20 17.89 1.61
CA LEU A 452 -24.07 18.05 0.44
C LEU A 452 -25.19 19.06 0.71
N LYS A 453 -25.84 19.02 1.89
CA LYS A 453 -26.86 20.00 2.29
C LYS A 453 -26.33 21.43 2.28
N VAL A 454 -25.14 21.64 2.82
CA VAL A 454 -24.50 22.96 2.83
C VAL A 454 -24.27 23.46 1.40
N VAL A 455 -23.68 22.65 0.54
CA VAL A 455 -23.40 23.00 -0.87
C VAL A 455 -24.70 23.33 -1.63
N LEU A 456 -25.75 22.54 -1.43
CA LEU A 456 -27.04 22.76 -2.09
C LEU A 456 -27.73 24.02 -1.59
N LYS A 457 -27.67 24.30 -0.30
CA LYS A 457 -28.21 25.53 0.30
C LYS A 457 -27.54 26.77 -0.25
N ASP A 458 -26.21 26.75 -0.38
CA ASP A 458 -25.43 27.84 -0.98
C ASP A 458 -25.77 28.09 -2.46
N LYS A 459 -26.25 27.06 -3.18
CA LYS A 459 -26.76 27.14 -4.55
C LYS A 459 -28.25 27.48 -4.65
N GLY A 460 -28.90 27.74 -3.51
CA GLY A 460 -30.30 28.17 -3.46
C GLY A 460 -31.34 27.04 -3.62
N ALA A 461 -30.97 25.80 -3.37
CA ALA A 461 -31.90 24.66 -3.39
C ALA A 461 -32.95 24.80 -2.27
N THR A 462 -34.20 24.42 -2.58
CA THR A 462 -35.28 24.30 -1.59
C THR A 462 -35.05 23.07 -0.69
N GLY A 463 -35.74 23.00 0.46
CA GLY A 463 -35.66 21.86 1.35
C GLY A 463 -36.02 20.53 0.66
N ALA A 464 -37.06 20.54 -0.17
CA ALA A 464 -37.51 19.36 -0.91
C ALA A 464 -36.47 18.93 -1.99
N GLU A 465 -35.85 19.89 -2.68
CA GLU A 465 -34.76 19.62 -3.64
C GLU A 465 -33.52 19.06 -2.93
N ALA A 466 -33.20 19.57 -1.73
CA ALA A 466 -32.07 19.06 -0.94
C ALA A 466 -32.31 17.62 -0.47
N ASP A 467 -33.51 17.28 -0.01
CA ASP A 467 -33.84 15.91 0.43
C ASP A 467 -33.83 14.93 -0.77
N ALA A 468 -34.39 15.31 -1.92
CA ALA A 468 -34.30 14.52 -3.15
C ALA A 468 -32.85 14.33 -3.63
N ALA A 469 -32.02 15.36 -3.51
CA ALA A 469 -30.60 15.27 -3.86
C ALA A 469 -29.86 14.26 -2.96
N ILE A 470 -30.13 14.25 -1.65
CA ILE A 470 -29.51 13.32 -0.72
C ILE A 470 -29.86 11.88 -1.08
N GLU A 471 -31.11 11.59 -1.41
CA GLU A 471 -31.55 10.26 -1.81
C GLU A 471 -30.84 9.81 -3.11
N ILE A 472 -30.83 10.66 -4.14
CA ILE A 472 -30.13 10.38 -5.40
C ILE A 472 -28.64 10.16 -5.18
N PHE A 473 -27.98 11.02 -4.38
CA PHE A 473 -26.56 10.87 -4.08
C PHE A 473 -26.26 9.60 -3.28
N ALA A 474 -27.09 9.24 -2.31
CA ALA A 474 -26.90 8.03 -1.51
C ALA A 474 -26.96 6.77 -2.39
N ASP A 475 -27.92 6.72 -3.32
CA ASP A 475 -28.06 5.61 -4.25
C ASP A 475 -26.98 5.62 -5.33
N ALA A 476 -26.62 6.79 -5.86
CA ALA A 476 -25.52 6.94 -6.82
C ALA A 476 -24.18 6.50 -6.24
N ARG A 477 -23.87 6.86 -4.98
CA ARG A 477 -22.64 6.42 -4.28
C ARG A 477 -22.60 4.91 -4.16
N LEU A 478 -23.70 4.27 -3.80
CA LEU A 478 -23.80 2.82 -3.70
C LEU A 478 -23.58 2.14 -5.04
N ARG A 479 -24.23 2.63 -6.09
CA ARG A 479 -24.08 2.10 -7.46
C ARG A 479 -22.64 2.30 -7.99
N ALA A 480 -22.05 3.47 -7.79
CA ALA A 480 -20.67 3.76 -8.18
C ALA A 480 -19.68 2.82 -7.47
N LEU A 481 -19.86 2.62 -6.14
CA LEU A 481 -19.01 1.70 -5.38
C LEU A 481 -19.16 0.24 -5.87
N ARG A 482 -20.41 -0.24 -6.04
CA ARG A 482 -20.68 -1.59 -6.54
C ARG A 482 -20.03 -1.84 -7.89
N THR A 483 -20.19 -0.90 -8.83
CA THR A 483 -19.59 -0.99 -10.15
C THR A 483 -18.07 -1.00 -10.08
N THR A 484 -17.46 -0.14 -9.25
CA THR A 484 -16.01 -0.12 -9.06
C THR A 484 -15.50 -1.43 -8.47
N ILE A 485 -16.17 -1.99 -7.45
CA ILE A 485 -15.81 -3.28 -6.86
C ILE A 485 -15.96 -4.41 -7.91
N MET A 486 -16.99 -4.38 -8.76
CA MET A 486 -17.15 -5.34 -9.85
C MET A 486 -16.02 -5.23 -10.89
N MET A 487 -15.56 -4.03 -11.21
CA MET A 487 -14.40 -3.83 -12.09
C MET A 487 -13.12 -4.38 -11.45
N LEU A 488 -12.91 -4.19 -10.14
CA LEU A 488 -11.80 -4.81 -9.40
C LEU A 488 -11.93 -6.35 -9.36
N ALA A 489 -13.15 -6.88 -9.26
CA ALA A 489 -13.40 -8.32 -9.35
C ALA A 489 -13.02 -8.86 -10.74
N ALA A 490 -13.46 -8.21 -11.81
CA ALA A 490 -13.08 -8.58 -13.17
C ALA A 490 -11.56 -8.52 -13.38
N LEU A 491 -10.89 -7.51 -12.83
CA LEU A 491 -9.44 -7.38 -12.86
C LEU A 491 -8.74 -8.57 -12.15
N ALA A 492 -9.33 -9.11 -11.08
CA ALA A 492 -8.78 -10.28 -10.39
C ALA A 492 -8.71 -11.53 -11.31
N LEU A 493 -9.62 -11.68 -12.26
CA LEU A 493 -9.57 -12.77 -13.23
C LEU A 493 -8.33 -12.69 -14.15
N LEU A 494 -7.83 -11.47 -14.42
CA LEU A 494 -6.59 -11.32 -15.18
C LEU A 494 -5.39 -11.91 -14.42
N GLY A 495 -5.46 -12.01 -13.09
CA GLY A 495 -4.45 -12.67 -12.28
C GLY A 495 -4.30 -14.18 -12.55
N LEU A 496 -5.31 -14.83 -13.12
CA LEU A 496 -5.25 -16.24 -13.51
C LEU A 496 -4.21 -16.48 -14.60
N VAL A 497 -3.95 -15.50 -15.47
CA VAL A 497 -2.99 -15.60 -16.58
C VAL A 497 -1.54 -15.71 -16.05
N PRO A 498 -1.01 -14.75 -15.28
CA PRO A 498 0.33 -14.89 -14.70
C PRO A 498 0.41 -16.03 -13.67
N ALA A 499 -0.65 -16.29 -12.90
CA ALA A 499 -0.68 -17.43 -11.97
C ALA A 499 -0.48 -18.77 -12.69
N GLY A 500 -0.96 -18.89 -13.92
CA GLY A 500 -0.77 -20.09 -14.75
C GLY A 500 0.67 -20.33 -15.21
N LYS A 501 1.51 -19.29 -15.22
CA LYS A 501 2.93 -19.35 -15.61
C LYS A 501 3.88 -19.48 -14.42
N MET A 502 3.38 -19.55 -13.20
CA MET A 502 4.15 -19.82 -11.99
C MET A 502 4.62 -21.28 -11.97
N PRO A 503 5.65 -21.62 -11.16
CA PRO A 503 6.10 -22.99 -11.03
C PRO A 503 4.96 -23.94 -10.64
N ASP A 504 4.78 -25.04 -11.39
CA ASP A 504 3.74 -26.04 -11.13
C ASP A 504 4.32 -27.32 -10.49
N PHE A 505 5.37 -27.21 -9.71
CA PHE A 505 5.95 -28.30 -8.94
C PHE A 505 5.81 -28.04 -7.45
N ARG A 506 5.68 -29.13 -6.69
CA ARG A 506 5.74 -29.08 -5.23
C ARG A 506 7.21 -28.95 -4.81
N GLU A 507 7.48 -28.22 -3.75
CA GLU A 507 8.81 -28.27 -3.16
C GLU A 507 9.04 -29.67 -2.60
N PRO A 508 10.14 -30.35 -2.96
CA PRO A 508 10.52 -31.56 -2.25
C PRO A 508 10.75 -31.17 -0.78
N ASN A 509 10.24 -31.98 0.14
CA ASN A 509 10.62 -31.90 1.55
C ASN A 509 12.09 -32.29 1.63
N LEU A 510 13.01 -31.32 1.42
CA LEU A 510 14.41 -31.54 1.73
C LEU A 510 14.50 -31.66 3.25
N THR A 511 14.72 -32.88 3.73
CA THR A 511 15.14 -33.15 5.09
C THR A 511 16.59 -32.69 5.24
N VAL A 512 17.00 -32.35 6.46
CA VAL A 512 18.38 -31.90 6.73
C VAL A 512 19.41 -32.97 6.27
N GLU A 513 19.01 -34.23 6.23
CA GLU A 513 19.79 -35.37 5.73
C GLU A 513 20.04 -35.34 4.21
N ASP A 514 19.10 -34.79 3.42
CA ASP A 514 19.26 -34.66 1.97
C ASP A 514 20.26 -33.52 1.59
N GLU A 515 20.42 -32.48 2.42
CA GLU A 515 21.40 -31.41 2.23
C GLU A 515 22.84 -31.90 2.58
N GLU A 516 23.02 -32.77 3.57
CA GLU A 516 24.33 -33.34 3.88
C GLU A 516 24.78 -34.35 2.80
N GLY A 517 23.88 -35.10 2.20
CA GLY A 517 24.15 -36.01 1.09
C GLY A 517 24.58 -35.30 -0.22
N LEU A 518 24.06 -34.12 -0.48
CA LEU A 518 24.41 -33.30 -1.65
C LEU A 518 25.77 -32.60 -1.54
N THR A 519 26.24 -32.34 -0.31
CA THR A 519 27.57 -31.74 -0.07
C THR A 519 28.71 -32.75 -0.13
N LEU A 520 28.43 -34.03 -0.08
CA LEU A 520 29.45 -35.10 -0.14
C LEU A 520 29.67 -35.66 -1.58
N ALA A 521 28.82 -35.28 -2.54
CA ALA A 521 28.95 -35.65 -3.95
C ALA A 521 29.79 -34.66 -4.74
N THR A 522 31.01 -34.35 -4.30
CA THR A 522 32.03 -33.77 -5.17
C THR A 522 32.62 -34.87 -6.06
N PRO A 523 32.64 -34.74 -7.40
CA PRO A 523 33.29 -35.72 -8.23
C PRO A 523 34.79 -35.69 -7.94
N SER A 524 35.37 -36.87 -7.64
CA SER A 524 36.81 -37.07 -7.55
C SER A 524 37.46 -36.70 -8.89
N PRO A 525 38.58 -35.95 -8.91
CA PRO A 525 39.29 -35.68 -10.13
C PRO A 525 39.95 -37.00 -10.62
N SER A 526 39.56 -37.43 -11.81
CA SER A 526 40.28 -38.43 -12.62
C SER A 526 41.18 -37.75 -13.58
#